data_3325b112c3579363b658872dc20ae841
#
_entry.id   3325b112c3579363b658872dc20ae841
#
_cell.length_a   1.000
_cell.length_b   1.000
_cell.length_c   1.000
_cell.angle_alpha   90.00
_cell.angle_beta   90.00
_cell.angle_gamma   90.00
#
_symmetry.space_group_name_H-M   'P 1'
#
loop_
_entity.id
_entity.type
_entity.pdbx_description
1 polymer ?
#
loop_
_entity_poly.entity_id
_entity_poly.type
_entity_poly.pdbx_seq_one_letter_code
_entity_poly.pdbx_strand_id
1 'polypeptide(L)'
;MSSELITALYADENGEIFDAPGIAAVGRLGDEIRPLTVDELIPLPETADLMYLPDRKAMGIGPDGEVMCLTGRAVSAILPAGYTRTLLPAFALEEEASRLPLYGYTAVCVYKDELYAAAIYTDENYKWDPSHYNTKNLRKLVNKVQRDLPGNPLVKHLANCSLEWHCCTAENLFYRRWECGIPTSPVCNANCFGCISLQPAECCPSPQSRIRFRPSAEEIAQLGIYHLETAPEAIISFGQGCEGEPSLAADNISEGIRIIRSKTKKGQININTNAGYTQGIKQIVDAGLDTMRISIISALPESYDAYYRGKYQLEDVKNSIRYALEKGLYISLNMLYFPGFNDREEELAGWKEFLRELPVQMIQVRNLNIDPDAFLDIMPKQKGKMAGTRSFLEALHKEFPELVIGSFSHYVEK
;
A
#
# COMPACT_ATOMS: atom_id res chain seq x y z
N MET A 1 -35.72 18.57 -7.93
CA MET A 1 -34.40 18.72 -8.55
C MET A 1 -34.05 17.37 -9.10
N SER A 2 -33.94 17.20 -10.42
CA SER A 2 -33.41 15.97 -10.99
C SER A 2 -32.00 15.82 -10.46
N SER A 3 -31.70 14.77 -9.70
CA SER A 3 -30.32 14.45 -9.35
C SER A 3 -29.58 14.27 -10.67
N GLU A 4 -28.52 15.05 -10.90
CA GLU A 4 -27.66 14.92 -12.05
C GLU A 4 -27.14 13.48 -12.11
N LEU A 5 -27.28 12.83 -13.25
CA LEU A 5 -26.91 11.41 -13.39
C LEU A 5 -25.38 11.28 -13.28
N ILE A 6 -24.93 10.34 -12.45
CA ILE A 6 -23.53 9.89 -12.44
C ILE A 6 -23.40 8.91 -13.63
N THR A 7 -22.73 9.34 -14.70
CA THR A 7 -22.74 8.64 -15.98
C THR A 7 -21.57 7.65 -16.10
N ALA A 8 -21.86 6.46 -16.63
CA ALA A 8 -20.86 5.43 -16.88
C ALA A 8 -19.89 5.83 -17.99
N LEU A 9 -18.66 5.27 -17.93
CA LEU A 9 -17.63 5.40 -18.96
C LEU A 9 -17.38 4.05 -19.63
N TYR A 10 -17.02 4.11 -20.90
CA TYR A 10 -16.51 2.95 -21.65
C TYR A 10 -15.40 3.39 -22.61
N ALA A 11 -14.54 2.46 -23.02
CA ALA A 11 -13.57 2.69 -24.08
C ALA A 11 -13.95 1.87 -25.33
N ASP A 12 -13.74 2.44 -26.50
CA ASP A 12 -13.94 1.76 -27.78
C ASP A 12 -12.80 0.77 -28.11
N GLU A 13 -12.82 0.20 -29.32
CA GLU A 13 -11.78 -0.73 -29.80
C GLU A 13 -10.41 -0.06 -29.97
N ASN A 14 -10.37 1.26 -30.20
CA ASN A 14 -9.14 2.04 -30.35
C ASN A 14 -8.59 2.50 -29.00
N GLY A 15 -9.33 2.32 -27.90
CA GLY A 15 -8.99 2.79 -26.57
C GLY A 15 -9.40 4.24 -26.29
N GLU A 16 -10.22 4.85 -27.17
CA GLU A 16 -10.81 6.16 -26.90
C GLU A 16 -11.93 6.02 -25.88
N ILE A 17 -11.96 6.94 -24.89
CA ILE A 17 -12.88 6.88 -23.75
C ILE A 17 -14.04 7.82 -23.99
N PHE A 18 -15.24 7.28 -23.77
CA PHE A 18 -16.52 7.97 -23.96
C PHE A 18 -17.38 7.84 -22.71
N ASP A 19 -18.24 8.81 -22.48
CA ASP A 19 -19.39 8.68 -21.57
C ASP A 19 -20.52 7.89 -22.25
N ALA A 20 -21.39 7.28 -21.43
CA ALA A 20 -22.55 6.52 -21.86
C ALA A 20 -23.83 7.26 -21.42
N PRO A 21 -24.37 8.22 -22.22
CA PRO A 21 -25.50 9.04 -21.82
C PRO A 21 -26.73 8.22 -21.45
N GLY A 22 -27.31 8.51 -20.29
CA GLY A 22 -28.49 7.81 -19.78
C GLY A 22 -28.18 6.50 -19.05
N ILE A 23 -26.92 6.08 -18.94
CA ILE A 23 -26.49 4.89 -18.21
C ILE A 23 -25.81 5.33 -16.92
N ALA A 24 -26.34 4.88 -15.79
CA ALA A 24 -25.73 5.19 -14.48
C ALA A 24 -24.45 4.37 -14.26
N ALA A 25 -23.44 5.01 -13.71
CA ALA A 25 -22.16 4.40 -13.39
C ALA A 25 -22.30 3.43 -12.20
N VAL A 26 -21.58 2.31 -12.29
CA VAL A 26 -21.52 1.28 -11.27
C VAL A 26 -20.09 1.04 -10.80
N GLY A 27 -19.96 0.58 -9.56
CA GLY A 27 -18.71 0.08 -9.01
C GLY A 27 -18.92 -1.27 -8.35
N ARG A 28 -17.84 -1.88 -7.91
CA ARG A 28 -17.83 -3.18 -7.22
C ARG A 28 -17.35 -3.01 -5.78
N LEU A 29 -18.16 -3.51 -4.82
CA LEU A 29 -17.81 -3.64 -3.41
C LEU A 29 -17.78 -5.12 -3.05
N GLY A 30 -16.62 -5.68 -2.79
CA GLY A 30 -16.51 -7.13 -2.69
C GLY A 30 -16.94 -7.83 -3.97
N ASP A 31 -17.99 -8.64 -3.91
CA ASP A 31 -18.66 -9.30 -5.03
C ASP A 31 -19.95 -8.60 -5.51
N GLU A 32 -20.38 -7.54 -4.82
CA GLU A 32 -21.60 -6.81 -5.15
C GLU A 32 -21.34 -5.67 -6.15
N ILE A 33 -22.13 -5.62 -7.24
CA ILE A 33 -22.19 -4.48 -8.16
C ILE A 33 -23.26 -3.53 -7.69
N ARG A 34 -22.89 -2.24 -7.54
CA ARG A 34 -23.83 -1.22 -7.06
C ARG A 34 -23.60 0.12 -7.76
N PRO A 35 -24.66 0.99 -7.83
CA PRO A 35 -24.50 2.33 -8.38
C PRO A 35 -23.47 3.14 -7.60
N LEU A 36 -22.72 4.01 -8.29
CA LEU A 36 -21.90 5.03 -7.63
C LEU A 36 -22.77 6.11 -7.01
N THR A 37 -22.37 6.60 -5.83
CA THR A 37 -23.05 7.69 -5.12
C THR A 37 -22.10 8.88 -4.94
N VAL A 38 -22.64 10.10 -4.86
CA VAL A 38 -21.84 11.33 -4.83
C VAL A 38 -20.88 11.38 -3.62
N ASP A 39 -21.28 10.80 -2.50
CA ASP A 39 -20.49 10.73 -1.27
C ASP A 39 -19.28 9.79 -1.36
N GLU A 40 -19.23 8.93 -2.37
CA GLU A 40 -18.11 8.03 -2.66
C GLU A 40 -17.10 8.62 -3.65
N LEU A 41 -17.41 9.78 -4.25
CA LEU A 41 -16.67 10.36 -5.35
C LEU A 41 -15.77 11.52 -4.92
N ILE A 42 -14.64 11.63 -5.61
CA ILE A 42 -13.78 12.80 -5.65
C ILE A 42 -13.52 13.20 -7.12
N PRO A 43 -13.27 14.47 -7.44
CA PRO A 43 -12.73 14.83 -8.74
C PRO A 43 -11.49 13.98 -9.04
N LEU A 44 -11.36 13.49 -10.27
CA LEU A 44 -10.21 12.68 -10.66
C LEU A 44 -8.91 13.48 -10.47
N PRO A 45 -7.95 13.03 -9.65
CA PRO A 45 -6.70 13.75 -9.45
C PRO A 45 -5.92 13.93 -10.76
N GLU A 46 -5.30 15.08 -10.98
CA GLU A 46 -4.51 15.38 -12.20
C GLU A 46 -3.39 14.38 -12.46
N THR A 47 -2.85 13.76 -11.40
CA THR A 47 -1.77 12.77 -11.47
C THR A 47 -2.28 11.32 -11.49
N ALA A 48 -3.59 11.12 -11.68
CA ALA A 48 -4.17 9.79 -11.87
C ALA A 48 -4.01 9.34 -13.32
N ASP A 49 -3.70 8.06 -13.51
CA ASP A 49 -3.66 7.45 -14.84
C ASP A 49 -5.03 6.85 -15.17
N LEU A 50 -5.69 7.39 -16.20
CA LEU A 50 -6.94 6.86 -16.73
C LEU A 50 -6.65 5.82 -17.83
N MET A 51 -7.31 4.66 -17.78
CA MET A 51 -7.08 3.57 -18.71
C MET A 51 -8.29 2.66 -18.90
N TYR A 52 -8.31 1.91 -19.98
CA TYR A 52 -9.26 0.81 -20.14
C TYR A 52 -8.68 -0.52 -19.65
N LEU A 53 -9.55 -1.44 -19.29
CA LEU A 53 -9.18 -2.78 -18.83
C LEU A 53 -9.36 -3.78 -20.00
N PRO A 54 -8.28 -4.44 -20.47
CA PRO A 54 -8.37 -5.40 -21.56
C PRO A 54 -9.25 -6.60 -21.15
N ASP A 55 -10.01 -7.14 -22.11
CA ASP A 55 -10.87 -8.33 -21.97
C ASP A 55 -11.97 -8.19 -20.88
N ARG A 56 -12.38 -6.93 -20.60
CA ARG A 56 -13.40 -6.59 -19.60
C ARG A 56 -14.40 -5.60 -20.18
N LYS A 57 -15.65 -6.06 -20.34
CA LYS A 57 -16.75 -5.23 -20.83
C LYS A 57 -17.20 -4.24 -19.75
N ALA A 58 -17.39 -2.99 -20.14
CA ALA A 58 -17.95 -1.98 -19.25
C ALA A 58 -19.37 -2.36 -18.81
N MET A 59 -19.75 -1.95 -17.61
CA MET A 59 -21.07 -2.16 -17.04
C MET A 59 -21.69 -0.84 -16.58
N GLY A 60 -23.01 -0.81 -16.52
CA GLY A 60 -23.79 0.31 -15.99
C GLY A 60 -25.19 -0.12 -15.64
N ILE A 61 -26.00 0.81 -15.15
CA ILE A 61 -27.44 0.61 -14.90
C ILE A 61 -28.21 1.37 -15.96
N GLY A 62 -29.04 0.64 -16.71
CA GLY A 62 -29.92 1.19 -17.75
C GLY A 62 -31.10 1.99 -17.18
N PRO A 63 -31.88 2.66 -18.06
CA PRO A 63 -33.07 3.41 -17.64
C PRO A 63 -34.17 2.56 -17.01
N ASP A 64 -34.15 1.24 -17.21
CA ASP A 64 -35.01 0.24 -16.60
C ASP A 64 -34.60 -0.14 -15.17
N GLY A 65 -33.44 0.37 -14.69
CA GLY A 65 -32.88 0.06 -13.38
C GLY A 65 -32.08 -1.25 -13.32
N GLU A 66 -31.91 -1.93 -14.45
CA GLU A 66 -31.17 -3.20 -14.51
C GLU A 66 -29.69 -2.99 -14.88
N VAL A 67 -28.85 -3.85 -14.30
CA VAL A 67 -27.42 -3.87 -14.62
C VAL A 67 -27.22 -4.45 -16.01
N MET A 68 -26.48 -3.75 -16.86
CA MET A 68 -26.20 -4.15 -18.23
C MET A 68 -24.73 -4.01 -18.62
N CYS A 69 -24.30 -4.78 -19.61
CA CYS A 69 -23.00 -4.59 -20.26
C CYS A 69 -23.13 -3.53 -21.37
N LEU A 70 -22.12 -2.66 -21.48
CA LEU A 70 -21.96 -1.73 -22.58
C LEU A 70 -21.15 -2.38 -23.73
N THR A 71 -21.20 -1.75 -24.92
CA THR A 71 -20.47 -2.22 -26.09
C THR A 71 -19.00 -1.83 -26.12
N GLY A 72 -18.39 -1.58 -24.98
CA GLY A 72 -16.99 -1.17 -24.88
C GLY A 72 -16.31 -1.80 -23.69
N ARG A 73 -15.01 -1.50 -23.56
CA ARG A 73 -14.18 -1.98 -22.46
C ARG A 73 -14.39 -1.13 -21.22
N ALA A 74 -14.27 -1.76 -20.04
CA ALA A 74 -14.34 -1.06 -18.77
C ALA A 74 -13.20 -0.04 -18.63
N VAL A 75 -13.53 1.13 -18.11
CA VAL A 75 -12.59 2.21 -17.83
C VAL A 75 -12.33 2.27 -16.32
N SER A 76 -11.10 2.58 -15.97
CA SER A 76 -10.68 2.74 -14.57
C SER A 76 -9.58 3.77 -14.44
N ALA A 77 -9.25 4.15 -13.20
CA ALA A 77 -8.07 4.95 -12.92
C ALA A 77 -7.14 4.27 -11.90
N ILE A 78 -5.84 4.52 -12.04
CA ILE A 78 -4.85 4.29 -10.99
C ILE A 78 -4.65 5.62 -10.26
N LEU A 79 -4.94 5.62 -8.97
CA LEU A 79 -4.82 6.82 -8.14
C LEU A 79 -3.38 7.01 -7.64
N PRO A 80 -2.92 8.26 -7.50
CA PRO A 80 -1.67 8.54 -6.82
C PRO A 80 -1.75 8.12 -5.34
N ALA A 81 -0.61 8.06 -4.69
CA ALA A 81 -0.55 7.77 -3.26
C ALA A 81 -1.28 8.87 -2.45
N GLY A 82 -1.93 8.51 -1.34
CA GLY A 82 -2.74 9.42 -0.52
C GLY A 82 -4.25 9.25 -0.69
N TYR A 83 -4.67 8.46 -1.66
CA TYR A 83 -6.08 8.17 -1.92
C TYR A 83 -6.43 6.73 -1.62
N THR A 84 -7.59 6.51 -1.02
CA THR A 84 -8.13 5.16 -0.76
C THR A 84 -9.36 4.93 -1.63
N ARG A 85 -9.38 3.81 -2.36
CA ARG A 85 -10.51 3.41 -3.19
C ARG A 85 -11.74 3.13 -2.32
N THR A 86 -12.90 3.62 -2.74
CA THR A 86 -14.18 3.26 -2.14
C THR A 86 -14.83 2.10 -2.88
N LEU A 87 -14.69 2.07 -4.22
CA LEU A 87 -15.18 0.99 -5.07
C LEU A 87 -14.15 0.61 -6.14
N LEU A 88 -14.14 -0.66 -6.48
CA LEU A 88 -13.41 -1.20 -7.62
C LEU A 88 -14.25 -0.99 -8.91
N PRO A 89 -13.62 -1.00 -10.10
CA PRO A 89 -14.38 -0.98 -11.35
C PRO A 89 -15.25 -2.24 -11.48
N ALA A 90 -16.48 -2.07 -11.91
CA ALA A 90 -17.39 -3.15 -12.25
C ALA A 90 -17.24 -3.48 -13.74
N PHE A 91 -17.17 -4.76 -14.06
CA PHE A 91 -17.04 -5.25 -15.43
C PHE A 91 -17.55 -6.68 -15.57
N ALA A 92 -17.88 -7.08 -16.81
CA ALA A 92 -18.06 -8.47 -17.16
C ALA A 92 -16.80 -8.99 -17.85
N LEU A 93 -16.30 -10.15 -17.40
CA LEU A 93 -15.14 -10.82 -18.03
C LEU A 93 -15.52 -11.36 -19.39
N GLU A 94 -14.64 -11.21 -20.37
CA GLU A 94 -14.73 -11.93 -21.66
C GLU A 94 -14.19 -13.35 -21.49
N GLU A 95 -14.53 -14.23 -22.42
CA GLU A 95 -13.97 -15.58 -22.48
C GLU A 95 -12.44 -15.49 -22.57
N GLU A 96 -11.74 -16.29 -21.78
CA GLU A 96 -10.25 -16.32 -21.72
C GLU A 96 -9.57 -15.05 -21.14
N ALA A 97 -10.32 -14.14 -20.50
CA ALA A 97 -9.72 -12.97 -19.87
C ALA A 97 -8.62 -13.34 -18.87
N SER A 98 -7.41 -12.83 -19.10
CA SER A 98 -6.29 -13.05 -18.20
C SER A 98 -6.43 -12.25 -16.89
N ARG A 99 -5.85 -12.74 -15.79
CA ARG A 99 -5.75 -11.95 -14.56
C ARG A 99 -4.88 -10.72 -14.78
N LEU A 100 -5.35 -9.57 -14.29
CA LEU A 100 -4.56 -8.34 -14.35
C LEU A 100 -3.55 -8.32 -13.18
N PRO A 101 -2.26 -8.13 -13.47
CA PRO A 101 -1.24 -8.00 -12.45
C PRO A 101 -1.42 -6.69 -11.67
N LEU A 102 -1.08 -6.68 -10.39
CA LEU A 102 -1.07 -5.48 -9.54
C LEU A 102 -2.35 -4.64 -9.68
N TYR A 103 -3.49 -5.24 -9.45
CA TYR A 103 -4.81 -4.65 -9.62
C TYR A 103 -5.01 -3.37 -8.77
N GLY A 104 -4.51 -2.24 -9.29
CA GLY A 104 -4.56 -0.91 -8.66
C GLY A 104 -5.77 -0.06 -9.07
N TYR A 105 -6.73 -0.64 -9.77
CA TYR A 105 -7.81 0.04 -10.47
C TYR A 105 -8.93 0.49 -9.53
N THR A 106 -9.46 1.70 -9.79
CA THR A 106 -10.63 2.26 -9.09
C THR A 106 -11.73 2.60 -10.10
N ALA A 107 -12.99 2.53 -9.65
CA ALA A 107 -14.13 2.92 -10.48
C ALA A 107 -14.10 4.41 -10.80
N VAL A 108 -14.47 4.77 -12.04
CA VAL A 108 -14.52 6.14 -12.55
C VAL A 108 -15.85 6.41 -13.22
N CYS A 109 -16.23 7.69 -13.29
CA CYS A 109 -17.48 8.13 -13.91
C CYS A 109 -17.36 9.57 -14.39
N VAL A 110 -18.37 10.03 -15.12
CA VAL A 110 -18.62 11.46 -15.37
C VAL A 110 -19.71 11.95 -14.43
N TYR A 111 -19.44 13.06 -13.78
CA TYR A 111 -20.42 13.79 -12.97
C TYR A 111 -20.20 15.28 -13.14
N LYS A 112 -21.26 16.04 -13.48
CA LYS A 112 -21.22 17.48 -13.79
C LYS A 112 -20.19 17.82 -14.88
N ASP A 113 -20.20 17.04 -15.95
CA ASP A 113 -19.31 17.15 -17.11
C ASP A 113 -17.81 17.03 -16.79
N GLU A 114 -17.46 16.50 -15.60
CA GLU A 114 -16.08 16.27 -15.19
C GLU A 114 -15.85 14.79 -14.81
N LEU A 115 -14.59 14.37 -14.85
CA LEU A 115 -14.19 13.00 -14.44
C LEU A 115 -14.07 12.91 -12.92
N TYR A 116 -14.65 11.86 -12.37
CA TYR A 116 -14.59 11.52 -10.94
C TYR A 116 -14.10 10.09 -10.74
N ALA A 117 -13.50 9.84 -9.59
CA ALA A 117 -13.09 8.51 -9.14
C ALA A 117 -13.80 8.15 -7.82
N ALA A 118 -14.14 6.85 -7.68
CA ALA A 118 -14.70 6.30 -6.45
C ALA A 118 -13.59 6.14 -5.39
N ALA A 119 -13.31 7.20 -4.67
CA ALA A 119 -12.21 7.28 -3.70
C ALA A 119 -12.47 8.34 -2.63
N ILE A 120 -11.62 8.30 -1.60
CA ILE A 120 -11.49 9.34 -0.60
C ILE A 120 -10.03 9.81 -0.52
N TYR A 121 -9.83 11.06 -0.18
CA TYR A 121 -8.52 11.61 0.10
C TYR A 121 -8.15 11.30 1.55
N THR A 122 -7.18 10.42 1.75
CA THR A 122 -6.86 9.86 3.06
C THR A 122 -5.68 10.56 3.73
N ASP A 123 -4.73 11.06 2.94
CA ASP A 123 -3.52 11.70 3.47
C ASP A 123 -3.01 12.80 2.53
N GLU A 124 -2.92 14.03 3.03
CA GLU A 124 -2.54 15.23 2.28
C GLU A 124 -1.04 15.41 2.07
N ASN A 125 -0.28 14.33 2.04
CA ASN A 125 1.16 14.44 1.95
C ASN A 125 1.66 14.70 0.52
N TYR A 126 1.89 15.96 0.17
CA TYR A 126 2.47 16.41 -1.10
C TYR A 126 3.83 15.77 -1.43
N LYS A 127 4.52 15.22 -0.43
CA LYS A 127 5.83 14.58 -0.62
C LYS A 127 5.78 13.39 -1.58
N TRP A 128 4.62 12.77 -1.78
CA TRP A 128 4.42 11.65 -2.69
C TRP A 128 3.91 12.05 -4.08
N ASP A 129 3.77 13.35 -4.37
CA ASP A 129 3.41 13.81 -5.70
C ASP A 129 4.56 13.51 -6.69
N PRO A 130 4.30 12.74 -7.77
CA PRO A 130 5.32 12.35 -8.75
C PRO A 130 6.00 13.53 -9.45
N SER A 131 5.37 14.70 -9.53
CA SER A 131 5.96 15.88 -10.14
C SER A 131 7.21 16.39 -9.41
N HIS A 132 7.40 16.02 -8.13
CA HIS A 132 8.52 16.47 -7.31
C HIS A 132 9.79 15.63 -7.47
N TYR A 133 9.74 14.53 -8.20
CA TYR A 133 10.88 13.62 -8.40
C TYR A 133 10.79 12.90 -9.75
N ASN A 134 11.68 11.95 -10.03
CA ASN A 134 11.79 11.29 -11.33
C ASN A 134 12.14 12.26 -12.47
N THR A 135 13.13 13.11 -12.23
CA THR A 135 13.60 14.11 -13.21
C THR A 135 14.74 13.57 -14.07
N LYS A 136 15.04 14.26 -15.19
CA LYS A 136 16.20 13.96 -16.07
C LYS A 136 17.55 13.94 -15.33
N ASN A 137 17.61 14.47 -14.10
CA ASN A 137 18.83 14.52 -13.28
C ASN A 137 19.08 13.22 -12.48
N LEU A 138 18.11 12.28 -12.39
CA LEU A 138 18.22 11.10 -11.54
C LEU A 138 19.55 10.36 -11.72
N ARG A 139 19.97 10.06 -12.95
CA ARG A 139 21.25 9.38 -13.23
C ARG A 139 22.46 10.13 -12.69
N LYS A 140 22.47 11.47 -12.76
CA LYS A 140 23.55 12.30 -12.19
C LYS A 140 23.59 12.20 -10.67
N LEU A 141 22.42 12.19 -10.03
CA LEU A 141 22.28 12.04 -8.57
C LEU A 141 22.73 10.65 -8.12
N VAL A 142 22.32 9.60 -8.82
CA VAL A 142 22.78 8.21 -8.58
C VAL A 142 24.30 8.13 -8.64
N ASN A 143 24.92 8.64 -9.71
CA ASN A 143 26.38 8.64 -9.86
C ASN A 143 27.11 9.40 -8.73
N LYS A 144 26.47 10.44 -8.18
CA LYS A 144 27.01 11.17 -7.03
C LYS A 144 27.04 10.27 -5.78
N VAL A 145 25.92 9.66 -5.42
CA VAL A 145 25.84 8.79 -4.22
C VAL A 145 26.77 7.58 -4.34
N GLN A 146 26.91 7.00 -5.55
CA GLN A 146 27.85 5.91 -5.79
C GLN A 146 29.32 6.31 -5.58
N ARG A 147 29.69 7.58 -5.85
CA ARG A 147 31.02 8.12 -5.55
C ARG A 147 31.20 8.41 -4.06
N ASP A 148 30.14 8.89 -3.40
CA ASP A 148 30.18 9.22 -1.97
C ASP A 148 30.26 7.95 -1.10
N LEU A 149 29.67 6.83 -1.57
CA LEU A 149 29.62 5.52 -0.89
C LEU A 149 30.15 4.41 -1.82
N PRO A 150 31.45 4.43 -2.17
CA PRO A 150 32.00 3.50 -3.13
C PRO A 150 31.96 2.05 -2.63
N GLY A 151 31.51 1.14 -3.50
CA GLY A 151 31.46 -0.30 -3.21
C GLY A 151 30.28 -0.75 -2.34
N ASN A 152 29.44 0.15 -1.83
CA ASN A 152 28.28 -0.24 -1.02
C ASN A 152 27.21 -0.94 -1.89
N PRO A 153 26.89 -2.23 -1.63
CA PRO A 153 25.99 -3.02 -2.46
C PRO A 153 24.53 -2.53 -2.37
N LEU A 154 24.14 -1.91 -1.26
CA LEU A 154 22.82 -1.31 -1.09
C LEU A 154 22.62 -0.14 -2.05
N VAL A 155 23.62 0.73 -2.20
CA VAL A 155 23.57 1.85 -3.15
C VAL A 155 23.45 1.34 -4.58
N LYS A 156 24.15 0.25 -4.93
CA LYS A 156 24.04 -0.39 -6.25
C LYS A 156 22.63 -0.95 -6.48
N HIS A 157 22.06 -1.63 -5.48
CA HIS A 157 20.72 -2.19 -5.56
C HIS A 157 19.65 -1.09 -5.72
N LEU A 158 19.71 -0.05 -4.88
CA LEU A 158 18.77 1.08 -4.94
C LEU A 158 18.90 1.88 -6.23
N ALA A 159 20.12 1.99 -6.79
CA ALA A 159 20.33 2.60 -8.10
C ALA A 159 19.60 1.82 -9.21
N ASN A 160 19.67 0.49 -9.18
CA ASN A 160 18.91 -0.35 -10.11
C ASN A 160 17.39 -0.19 -9.91
N CYS A 161 16.92 -0.20 -8.66
CA CYS A 161 15.50 0.03 -8.36
C CYS A 161 15.01 1.39 -8.89
N SER A 162 15.84 2.43 -8.81
CA SER A 162 15.47 3.77 -9.28
C SER A 162 15.51 3.89 -10.80
N LEU A 163 16.55 3.35 -11.44
CA LEU A 163 16.79 3.57 -12.87
C LEU A 163 16.04 2.61 -13.80
N GLU A 164 15.77 1.39 -13.33
CA GLU A 164 15.11 0.34 -14.11
C GLU A 164 13.64 0.13 -13.71
N TRP A 165 13.34 0.27 -12.42
CA TRP A 165 12.00 0.02 -11.87
C TRP A 165 11.24 1.29 -11.50
N HIS A 166 11.87 2.45 -11.62
CA HIS A 166 11.29 3.76 -11.24
C HIS A 166 10.67 3.74 -9.84
N CYS A 167 11.35 3.08 -8.89
CA CYS A 167 10.88 2.95 -7.52
C CYS A 167 11.05 4.26 -6.75
N CYS A 168 9.97 4.96 -6.50
CA CYS A 168 9.95 6.24 -5.79
C CYS A 168 10.64 6.19 -4.42
N THR A 169 10.49 5.09 -3.67
CA THR A 169 11.17 4.92 -2.37
C THR A 169 12.68 4.81 -2.54
N ALA A 170 13.17 4.15 -3.59
CA ALA A 170 14.61 4.10 -3.88
C ALA A 170 15.13 5.46 -4.36
N GLU A 171 14.34 6.20 -5.13
CA GLU A 171 14.69 7.55 -5.60
C GLU A 171 14.88 8.54 -4.45
N ASN A 172 14.16 8.37 -3.33
CA ASN A 172 14.28 9.23 -2.16
C ASN A 172 15.73 9.33 -1.64
N LEU A 173 16.53 8.26 -1.72
CA LEU A 173 17.95 8.31 -1.38
C LEU A 173 18.70 9.34 -2.26
N PHE A 174 18.50 9.27 -3.57
CA PHE A 174 19.24 10.06 -4.55
C PHE A 174 18.82 11.52 -4.57
N TYR A 175 17.52 11.78 -4.38
CA TYR A 175 16.96 13.13 -4.25
C TYR A 175 17.11 13.71 -2.83
N ARG A 176 17.65 12.95 -1.86
CA ARG A 176 17.75 13.33 -0.44
C ARG A 176 16.40 13.72 0.14
N ARG A 177 15.41 12.87 -0.07
CA ARG A 177 14.06 13.06 0.45
C ARG A 177 13.90 12.25 1.74
N TRP A 178 12.92 12.56 2.54
CA TRP A 178 12.73 12.09 3.92
C TRP A 178 12.94 10.58 4.16
N GLU A 179 12.27 9.68 3.45
CA GLU A 179 12.33 8.23 3.75
C GLU A 179 13.20 7.48 2.75
N CYS A 180 14.29 6.89 3.24
CA CYS A 180 15.16 6.02 2.47
C CYS A 180 14.96 4.56 2.87
N GLY A 181 14.70 3.68 1.89
CA GLY A 181 14.65 2.24 2.10
C GLY A 181 16.04 1.62 2.24
N ILE A 182 16.21 0.74 3.23
CA ILE A 182 17.42 -0.09 3.41
C ILE A 182 17.01 -1.57 3.40
N PRO A 183 16.96 -2.23 2.22
CA PRO A 183 16.61 -3.63 2.13
C PRO A 183 17.71 -4.53 2.74
N THR A 184 17.32 -5.53 3.53
CA THR A 184 18.24 -6.32 4.35
C THR A 184 18.08 -7.83 4.24
N SER A 185 16.88 -8.31 3.88
CA SER A 185 16.60 -9.75 3.93
C SER A 185 16.18 -10.34 2.59
N PRO A 186 16.91 -11.33 2.05
CA PRO A 186 16.49 -12.08 0.87
C PRO A 186 15.40 -13.12 1.16
N VAL A 187 15.11 -13.41 2.44
CA VAL A 187 14.19 -14.46 2.87
C VAL A 187 12.99 -13.90 3.62
N CYS A 188 11.89 -14.66 3.63
CA CYS A 188 10.67 -14.30 4.34
C CYS A 188 10.10 -15.53 5.07
N ASN A 189 9.45 -15.30 6.21
CA ASN A 189 8.72 -16.30 7.00
C ASN A 189 7.23 -16.38 6.64
N ALA A 190 6.79 -15.59 5.65
CA ALA A 190 5.43 -15.59 5.11
C ALA A 190 5.42 -15.96 3.61
N ASN A 191 4.23 -16.31 3.11
CA ASN A 191 3.95 -16.57 1.71
C ASN A 191 2.66 -15.85 1.31
N CYS A 192 2.68 -14.52 1.47
CA CYS A 192 1.52 -13.67 1.25
C CYS A 192 0.95 -13.81 -0.15
N PHE A 193 -0.36 -13.90 -0.27
CA PHE A 193 -1.04 -14.04 -1.56
C PHE A 193 -0.74 -12.89 -2.53
N GLY A 194 -0.68 -11.65 -2.01
CA GLY A 194 -0.34 -10.44 -2.78
C GLY A 194 1.11 -9.98 -2.62
N CYS A 195 2.08 -10.89 -2.48
CA CYS A 195 3.49 -10.52 -2.30
C CYS A 195 4.06 -9.81 -3.53
N ILE A 196 4.50 -8.56 -3.39
CA ILE A 196 5.04 -7.78 -4.51
C ILE A 196 6.48 -8.12 -4.88
N SER A 197 7.24 -8.80 -4.02
CA SER A 197 8.64 -9.15 -4.28
C SER A 197 8.86 -10.60 -4.73
N LEU A 198 7.85 -11.46 -4.58
CA LEU A 198 7.91 -12.88 -4.96
C LEU A 198 6.52 -13.38 -5.29
N GLN A 199 6.01 -13.07 -6.46
CA GLN A 199 4.74 -13.59 -6.95
C GLN A 199 4.92 -14.93 -7.68
N PRO A 200 3.94 -15.85 -7.58
CA PRO A 200 3.91 -17.04 -8.43
C PRO A 200 3.92 -16.64 -9.92
N ALA A 201 4.68 -17.37 -10.74
CA ALA A 201 4.77 -17.09 -12.18
C ALA A 201 3.42 -17.22 -12.92
N GLU A 202 2.52 -18.04 -12.39
CA GLU A 202 1.17 -18.25 -12.94
C GLU A 202 0.25 -17.04 -12.76
N CYS A 203 0.53 -16.16 -11.78
CA CYS A 203 -0.27 -14.96 -11.55
C CYS A 203 0.24 -13.81 -12.41
N CYS A 204 1.43 -13.34 -12.12
CA CYS A 204 2.10 -12.23 -12.81
C CYS A 204 3.57 -12.15 -12.36
N PRO A 205 4.47 -11.55 -13.15
CA PRO A 205 5.82 -11.32 -12.69
C PRO A 205 5.83 -10.32 -11.53
N SER A 206 6.74 -10.52 -10.58
CA SER A 206 6.97 -9.53 -9.53
C SER A 206 7.40 -8.19 -10.11
N PRO A 207 6.84 -7.06 -9.65
CA PRO A 207 7.14 -5.73 -10.20
C PRO A 207 8.60 -5.30 -9.98
N GLN A 208 9.29 -5.93 -9.05
CA GLN A 208 10.69 -5.68 -8.76
C GLN A 208 11.37 -6.94 -8.21
N SER A 209 12.69 -7.06 -8.47
CA SER A 209 13.45 -8.21 -8.01
C SER A 209 13.74 -8.13 -6.52
N ARG A 210 13.52 -9.24 -5.81
CA ARG A 210 13.93 -9.37 -4.41
C ARG A 210 15.47 -9.32 -4.31
N ILE A 211 15.97 -8.61 -3.29
CA ILE A 211 17.40 -8.58 -2.95
C ILE A 211 17.96 -10.01 -2.78
N ARG A 212 19.16 -10.27 -3.27
CA ARG A 212 19.77 -11.60 -3.27
C ARG A 212 20.96 -11.75 -2.33
N PHE A 213 21.24 -10.71 -1.54
CA PHE A 213 22.33 -10.68 -0.56
C PHE A 213 21.80 -10.15 0.77
N ARG A 214 22.55 -10.36 1.82
CA ARG A 214 22.32 -9.74 3.14
C ARG A 214 23.43 -8.74 3.38
N PRO A 215 23.14 -7.43 3.50
CA PRO A 215 24.17 -6.43 3.75
C PRO A 215 24.78 -6.60 5.14
N SER A 216 26.04 -6.23 5.31
CA SER A 216 26.68 -6.17 6.61
C SER A 216 26.16 -5.00 7.45
N ALA A 217 26.43 -5.02 8.76
CA ALA A 217 26.08 -3.93 9.66
C ALA A 217 26.74 -2.60 9.24
N GLU A 218 27.98 -2.66 8.77
CA GLU A 218 28.74 -1.50 8.30
C GLU A 218 28.13 -0.91 7.02
N GLU A 219 27.73 -1.75 6.06
CA GLU A 219 27.06 -1.32 4.82
C GLU A 219 25.73 -0.65 5.10
N ILE A 220 24.93 -1.21 6.04
CA ILE A 220 23.71 -0.60 6.56
C ILE A 220 24.02 0.75 7.19
N ALA A 221 25.02 0.81 8.08
CA ALA A 221 25.35 2.02 8.79
C ALA A 221 25.87 3.13 7.87
N GLN A 222 26.72 2.82 6.90
CA GLN A 222 27.22 3.80 5.92
C GLN A 222 26.06 4.49 5.18
N LEU A 223 25.11 3.71 4.65
CA LEU A 223 23.97 4.26 3.93
C LEU A 223 23.03 5.02 4.88
N GLY A 224 22.76 4.45 6.07
CA GLY A 224 21.87 5.06 7.06
C GLY A 224 22.38 6.41 7.54
N ILE A 225 23.67 6.51 7.93
CA ILE A 225 24.30 7.77 8.35
C ILE A 225 24.27 8.80 7.22
N TYR A 226 24.63 8.39 6.00
CA TYR A 226 24.58 9.28 4.84
C TYR A 226 23.22 9.93 4.64
N HIS A 227 22.15 9.14 4.70
CA HIS A 227 20.79 9.65 4.53
C HIS A 227 20.34 10.52 5.72
N LEU A 228 20.53 10.04 6.96
CA LEU A 228 20.11 10.74 8.17
C LEU A 228 20.80 12.12 8.35
N GLU A 229 22.02 12.26 7.84
CA GLU A 229 22.75 13.53 7.91
C GLU A 229 22.42 14.51 6.79
N THR A 230 21.86 14.04 5.66
CA THR A 230 21.71 14.85 4.44
C THR A 230 20.29 15.14 4.02
N ALA A 231 19.31 14.34 4.45
CA ALA A 231 17.90 14.53 4.10
C ALA A 231 17.14 15.35 5.16
N PRO A 232 16.15 16.16 4.78
CA PRO A 232 15.23 16.80 5.72
C PRO A 232 14.26 15.76 6.30
N GLU A 233 13.85 15.92 7.57
CA GLU A 233 12.95 14.98 8.27
C GLU A 233 13.31 13.52 7.98
N ALA A 234 14.60 13.22 8.09
CA ALA A 234 15.19 11.99 7.58
C ALA A 234 14.67 10.75 8.31
N ILE A 235 14.21 9.76 7.55
CA ILE A 235 13.80 8.44 8.03
C ILE A 235 14.58 7.39 7.22
N ILE A 236 15.20 6.42 7.89
CA ILE A 236 15.63 5.19 7.24
C ILE A 236 14.68 4.06 7.60
N SER A 237 14.29 3.26 6.61
CA SER A 237 13.29 2.20 6.78
C SER A 237 13.81 0.87 6.28
N PHE A 238 13.90 -0.11 7.16
CA PHE A 238 14.04 -1.52 6.79
C PHE A 238 12.70 -2.07 6.33
N GLY A 239 12.66 -3.14 5.54
CA GLY A 239 11.42 -3.75 5.07
C GLY A 239 10.82 -3.06 3.86
N GLN A 240 11.47 -3.24 2.70
CA GLN A 240 11.02 -2.67 1.44
C GLN A 240 10.34 -3.71 0.54
N GLY A 241 9.60 -3.24 -0.46
CA GLY A 241 8.96 -4.11 -1.45
C GLY A 241 9.93 -4.99 -2.25
N CYS A 242 11.22 -4.67 -2.26
CA CYS A 242 12.28 -5.43 -2.94
C CYS A 242 13.03 -6.41 -2.02
N GLU A 243 12.48 -6.74 -0.86
CA GLU A 243 13.08 -7.69 0.07
C GLU A 243 12.05 -8.68 0.66
N GLY A 244 12.52 -9.60 1.50
CA GLY A 244 11.68 -10.46 2.31
C GLY A 244 11.30 -9.81 3.65
N GLU A 245 11.37 -10.58 4.73
CA GLU A 245 11.08 -10.09 6.08
C GLU A 245 12.36 -9.58 6.77
N PRO A 246 12.47 -8.28 7.07
CA PRO A 246 13.69 -7.70 7.64
C PRO A 246 14.01 -8.24 9.04
N SER A 247 13.03 -8.61 9.87
CA SER A 247 13.30 -9.15 11.20
C SER A 247 14.11 -10.45 11.19
N LEU A 248 14.16 -11.16 10.04
CA LEU A 248 15.03 -12.33 9.86
C LEU A 248 16.51 -11.96 9.64
N ALA A 249 16.82 -10.67 9.51
CA ALA A 249 18.17 -10.12 9.48
C ALA A 249 18.50 -9.31 10.76
N ALA A 250 17.84 -9.63 11.87
CA ALA A 250 17.89 -8.86 13.12
C ALA A 250 19.32 -8.59 13.62
N ASP A 251 20.24 -9.54 13.48
CA ASP A 251 21.64 -9.37 13.92
C ASP A 251 22.33 -8.21 13.18
N ASN A 252 22.26 -8.21 11.84
CA ASN A 252 22.86 -7.18 11.00
C ASN A 252 22.18 -5.82 11.20
N ILE A 253 20.85 -5.81 11.30
CA ILE A 253 20.07 -4.59 11.51
C ILE A 253 20.40 -3.98 12.90
N SER A 254 20.37 -4.78 13.95
CA SER A 254 20.62 -4.31 15.32
C SER A 254 22.03 -3.74 15.48
N GLU A 255 23.03 -4.40 14.92
CA GLU A 255 24.40 -3.88 14.95
C GLU A 255 24.53 -2.63 14.10
N GLY A 256 23.94 -2.61 12.90
CA GLY A 256 23.85 -1.42 12.04
C GLY A 256 23.23 -0.22 12.76
N ILE A 257 22.12 -0.41 13.49
CA ILE A 257 21.47 0.64 14.31
C ILE A 257 22.43 1.15 15.38
N ARG A 258 23.13 0.27 16.12
CA ARG A 258 24.09 0.68 17.14
C ARG A 258 25.21 1.53 16.55
N ILE A 259 25.76 1.11 15.41
CA ILE A 259 26.81 1.88 14.68
C ILE A 259 26.24 3.26 14.28
N ILE A 260 25.05 3.31 13.68
CA ILE A 260 24.39 4.57 13.30
C ILE A 260 24.25 5.48 14.52
N ARG A 261 23.64 5.00 15.60
CA ARG A 261 23.35 5.80 16.80
C ARG A 261 24.60 6.20 17.59
N SER A 262 25.73 5.51 17.38
CA SER A 262 27.03 5.95 17.90
C SER A 262 27.60 7.17 17.15
N LYS A 263 27.16 7.42 15.91
CA LYS A 263 27.64 8.50 15.04
C LYS A 263 26.68 9.66 14.91
N THR A 264 25.37 9.40 14.89
CA THR A 264 24.35 10.43 14.73
C THR A 264 23.11 10.16 15.59
N LYS A 265 22.51 11.24 16.10
CA LYS A 265 21.19 11.22 16.76
C LYS A 265 20.08 11.77 15.89
N LYS A 266 20.42 12.24 14.66
CA LYS A 266 19.45 12.82 13.73
C LYS A 266 18.53 11.77 13.15
N GLY A 267 17.36 12.22 12.74
CA GLY A 267 16.36 11.45 12.02
C GLY A 267 15.83 10.24 12.79
N GLN A 268 15.03 9.45 12.09
CA GLN A 268 14.33 8.29 12.64
C GLN A 268 14.75 6.99 11.96
N ILE A 269 14.73 5.91 12.73
CA ILE A 269 14.95 4.55 12.25
C ILE A 269 13.64 3.80 12.37
N ASN A 270 13.11 3.35 11.24
CA ASN A 270 11.86 2.63 11.10
C ASN A 270 12.08 1.20 10.59
N ILE A 271 11.17 0.30 10.90
CA ILE A 271 11.07 -1.01 10.27
C ILE A 271 9.64 -1.24 9.75
N ASN A 272 9.54 -1.72 8.52
CA ASN A 272 8.31 -2.26 7.94
C ASN A 272 8.41 -3.79 8.01
N THR A 273 7.49 -4.44 8.68
CA THR A 273 7.64 -5.86 9.02
C THR A 273 6.28 -6.55 9.08
N ASN A 274 6.24 -7.85 8.87
CA ASN A 274 5.09 -8.66 9.25
C ASN A 274 5.02 -8.93 10.76
N ALA A 275 6.08 -8.55 11.51
CA ALA A 275 6.22 -8.68 12.95
C ALA A 275 6.05 -10.11 13.52
N GLY A 276 6.03 -11.13 12.66
CA GLY A 276 5.81 -12.53 13.06
C GLY A 276 7.04 -13.21 13.69
N TYR A 277 8.21 -12.59 13.66
CA TYR A 277 9.40 -13.08 14.36
C TYR A 277 9.70 -12.22 15.58
N THR A 278 8.97 -12.46 16.66
CA THR A 278 8.99 -11.64 17.89
C THR A 278 10.39 -11.50 18.48
N GLN A 279 11.23 -12.55 18.45
CA GLN A 279 12.59 -12.48 19.00
C GLN A 279 13.47 -11.50 18.19
N GLY A 280 13.37 -11.53 16.85
CA GLY A 280 14.10 -10.59 16.00
C GLY A 280 13.60 -9.15 16.18
N ILE A 281 12.29 -8.94 16.34
CA ILE A 281 11.71 -7.62 16.64
C ILE A 281 12.25 -7.08 17.97
N LYS A 282 12.23 -7.88 19.04
CA LYS A 282 12.78 -7.47 20.34
C LYS A 282 14.23 -7.01 20.23
N GLN A 283 15.05 -7.78 19.53
CA GLN A 283 16.46 -7.46 19.32
C GLN A 283 16.67 -6.13 18.58
N ILE A 284 15.85 -5.85 17.55
CA ILE A 284 15.92 -4.61 16.76
C ILE A 284 15.42 -3.42 17.59
N VAL A 285 14.33 -3.58 18.34
CA VAL A 285 13.79 -2.57 19.24
C VAL A 285 14.82 -2.17 20.29
N ASP A 286 15.46 -3.14 20.97
CA ASP A 286 16.47 -2.90 21.99
C ASP A 286 17.76 -2.28 21.44
N ALA A 287 18.01 -2.36 20.14
CA ALA A 287 19.13 -1.68 19.47
C ALA A 287 18.93 -0.18 19.27
N GLY A 288 17.69 0.33 19.42
CA GLY A 288 17.36 1.76 19.30
C GLY A 288 16.53 2.11 18.07
N LEU A 289 15.57 1.24 17.74
CA LEU A 289 14.52 1.54 16.76
C LEU A 289 13.63 2.68 17.29
N ASP A 290 13.14 3.56 16.42
CA ASP A 290 12.25 4.66 16.79
C ASP A 290 10.79 4.37 16.48
N THR A 291 10.53 3.79 15.31
CA THR A 291 9.16 3.52 14.84
C THR A 291 9.06 2.13 14.20
N MET A 292 7.87 1.52 14.27
CA MET A 292 7.60 0.24 13.65
C MET A 292 6.27 0.28 12.89
N ARG A 293 6.29 -0.14 11.64
CA ARG A 293 5.12 -0.25 10.77
C ARG A 293 4.84 -1.71 10.45
N ILE A 294 3.68 -2.17 10.87
CA ILE A 294 3.29 -3.57 10.76
C ILE A 294 2.33 -3.76 9.58
N SER A 295 2.68 -4.62 8.63
CA SER A 295 1.78 -5.00 7.54
C SER A 295 0.71 -5.95 8.06
N ILE A 296 -0.56 -5.57 7.92
CA ILE A 296 -1.70 -6.32 8.43
C ILE A 296 -2.92 -6.12 7.53
N ILE A 297 -3.58 -7.21 7.16
CA ILE A 297 -4.79 -7.18 6.32
C ILE A 297 -6.07 -7.30 7.16
N SER A 298 -6.01 -8.01 8.26
CA SER A 298 -7.14 -8.29 9.13
C SER A 298 -6.69 -8.50 10.57
N ALA A 299 -7.55 -8.15 11.51
CA ALA A 299 -7.40 -8.41 12.93
C ALA A 299 -7.98 -9.80 13.33
N LEU A 300 -8.63 -10.51 12.40
CA LEU A 300 -9.20 -11.82 12.61
C LEU A 300 -8.19 -12.91 12.20
N PRO A 301 -7.89 -13.91 13.07
CA PRO A 301 -6.89 -14.94 12.78
C PRO A 301 -7.17 -15.68 11.46
N GLU A 302 -8.42 -16.07 11.20
CA GLU A 302 -8.81 -16.81 10.00
C GLU A 302 -8.48 -16.00 8.71
N SER A 303 -8.85 -14.74 8.66
CA SER A 303 -8.57 -13.84 7.55
C SER A 303 -7.07 -13.54 7.41
N TYR A 304 -6.39 -13.34 8.53
CA TYR A 304 -4.95 -13.11 8.58
C TYR A 304 -4.18 -14.27 7.98
N ASP A 305 -4.46 -15.49 8.44
CA ASP A 305 -3.76 -16.71 8.02
C ASP A 305 -4.03 -17.05 6.55
N ALA A 306 -5.27 -16.82 6.06
CA ALA A 306 -5.63 -17.03 4.66
C ALA A 306 -4.77 -16.20 3.70
N TYR A 307 -4.44 -14.97 4.09
CA TYR A 307 -3.64 -14.07 3.28
C TYR A 307 -2.13 -14.27 3.44
N TYR A 308 -1.63 -14.26 4.70
CA TYR A 308 -0.18 -14.28 4.97
C TYR A 308 0.46 -15.65 4.83
N ARG A 309 -0.28 -16.74 5.14
CA ARG A 309 0.23 -18.13 5.07
C ARG A 309 1.59 -18.25 5.73
N GLY A 310 1.76 -17.57 6.88
CA GLY A 310 3.01 -17.44 7.60
C GLY A 310 3.40 -18.71 8.38
N LYS A 311 4.67 -18.81 8.74
CA LYS A 311 5.18 -19.79 9.71
C LYS A 311 5.08 -19.27 11.15
N TYR A 312 4.15 -18.38 11.42
CA TYR A 312 3.88 -17.70 12.68
C TYR A 312 2.38 -17.39 12.77
N GLN A 313 1.90 -17.03 13.93
CA GLN A 313 0.49 -16.75 14.20
C GLN A 313 0.27 -15.23 14.40
N LEU A 314 -0.98 -14.75 14.25
CA LEU A 314 -1.33 -13.37 14.54
C LEU A 314 -0.96 -12.98 16.00
N GLU A 315 -0.98 -13.93 16.93
CA GLU A 315 -0.57 -13.69 18.33
C GLU A 315 0.93 -13.36 18.46
N ASP A 316 1.80 -13.90 17.60
CA ASP A 316 3.22 -13.53 17.56
C ASP A 316 3.38 -12.06 17.14
N VAL A 317 2.55 -11.61 16.18
CA VAL A 317 2.49 -10.21 15.75
C VAL A 317 2.04 -9.31 16.89
N LYS A 318 0.97 -9.69 17.60
CA LYS A 318 0.50 -8.96 18.78
C LYS A 318 1.56 -8.88 19.87
N ASN A 319 2.29 -9.95 20.12
CA ASN A 319 3.41 -9.99 21.08
C ASN A 319 4.55 -9.03 20.68
N SER A 320 4.84 -8.93 19.39
CA SER A 320 5.83 -7.97 18.86
C SER A 320 5.37 -6.54 19.06
N ILE A 321 4.08 -6.24 18.81
CA ILE A 321 3.49 -4.91 19.02
C ILE A 321 3.49 -4.54 20.51
N ARG A 322 3.03 -5.43 21.41
CA ARG A 322 3.05 -5.17 22.87
C ARG A 322 4.44 -4.79 23.34
N TYR A 323 5.44 -5.58 22.95
CA TYR A 323 6.83 -5.29 23.34
C TYR A 323 7.29 -3.92 22.85
N ALA A 324 7.00 -3.56 21.60
CA ALA A 324 7.39 -2.28 21.05
C ALA A 324 6.65 -1.11 21.72
N LEU A 325 5.36 -1.25 22.04
CA LEU A 325 4.58 -0.28 22.81
C LEU A 325 5.13 -0.11 24.23
N GLU A 326 5.48 -1.19 24.93
CA GLU A 326 6.12 -1.15 26.26
C GLU A 326 7.46 -0.40 26.26
N LYS A 327 8.17 -0.42 25.12
CA LYS A 327 9.41 0.34 24.92
C LYS A 327 9.18 1.79 24.44
N GLY A 328 7.93 2.20 24.27
CA GLY A 328 7.57 3.56 23.89
C GLY A 328 7.77 3.88 22.41
N LEU A 329 7.80 2.88 21.52
CA LEU A 329 7.90 3.10 20.09
C LEU A 329 6.58 3.66 19.52
N TYR A 330 6.71 4.48 18.51
CA TYR A 330 5.57 4.87 17.67
C TYR A 330 5.22 3.73 16.71
N ILE A 331 4.02 3.20 16.83
CA ILE A 331 3.54 2.05 16.06
C ILE A 331 2.50 2.50 15.05
N SER A 332 2.70 2.12 13.79
CA SER A 332 1.69 2.26 12.75
C SER A 332 1.33 0.90 12.13
N LEU A 333 0.06 0.72 11.82
CA LEU A 333 -0.41 -0.44 11.07
C LEU A 333 -0.48 -0.07 9.58
N ASN A 334 0.22 -0.81 8.75
CA ASN A 334 0.07 -0.77 7.29
C ASN A 334 -1.10 -1.67 6.92
N MET A 335 -2.33 -1.11 7.03
CA MET A 335 -3.57 -1.82 6.72
C MET A 335 -3.69 -2.00 5.21
N LEU A 336 -3.60 -3.23 4.76
CA LEU A 336 -3.88 -3.58 3.36
C LEU A 336 -5.39 -3.56 3.16
N TYR A 337 -5.88 -2.50 2.52
CA TYR A 337 -7.32 -2.23 2.42
C TYR A 337 -7.88 -2.70 1.08
N PHE A 338 -8.97 -3.46 1.16
CA PHE A 338 -9.72 -3.94 0.01
C PHE A 338 -11.21 -3.64 0.20
N PRO A 339 -11.84 -2.80 -0.66
CA PRO A 339 -13.27 -2.46 -0.58
C PRO A 339 -14.14 -3.71 -0.65
N GLY A 340 -15.05 -3.87 0.32
CA GLY A 340 -15.90 -5.05 0.43
C GLY A 340 -15.28 -6.24 1.19
N PHE A 341 -14.11 -6.03 1.79
CA PHE A 341 -13.52 -7.00 2.71
C PHE A 341 -13.26 -6.39 4.08
N ASN A 342 -12.39 -5.36 4.19
CA ASN A 342 -12.06 -4.77 5.49
C ASN A 342 -13.22 -4.02 6.13
N ASP A 343 -14.19 -3.57 5.33
CA ASP A 343 -15.41 -2.86 5.76
C ASP A 343 -16.60 -3.78 6.07
N ARG A 344 -16.40 -5.10 6.12
CA ARG A 344 -17.37 -6.05 6.64
C ARG A 344 -17.58 -5.85 8.13
N GLU A 345 -18.80 -6.06 8.62
CA GLU A 345 -19.14 -5.87 10.05
C GLU A 345 -18.24 -6.70 10.98
N GLU A 346 -17.95 -7.95 10.62
CA GLU A 346 -17.05 -8.82 11.39
C GLU A 346 -15.60 -8.32 11.41
N GLU A 347 -15.09 -7.81 10.30
CA GLU A 347 -13.74 -7.24 10.23
C GLU A 347 -13.65 -5.94 11.05
N LEU A 348 -14.64 -5.05 10.93
CA LEU A 348 -14.72 -3.82 11.73
C LEU A 348 -14.75 -4.14 13.24
N ALA A 349 -15.54 -5.15 13.64
CA ALA A 349 -15.57 -5.57 15.04
C ALA A 349 -14.20 -6.10 15.51
N GLY A 350 -13.55 -6.92 14.70
CA GLY A 350 -12.19 -7.42 14.98
C GLY A 350 -11.16 -6.29 15.08
N TRP A 351 -11.21 -5.30 14.19
CA TRP A 351 -10.33 -4.12 14.25
C TRP A 351 -10.54 -3.32 15.52
N LYS A 352 -11.78 -3.11 15.96
CA LYS A 352 -12.07 -2.39 17.21
C LYS A 352 -11.53 -3.12 18.42
N GLU A 353 -11.67 -4.44 18.49
CA GLU A 353 -11.11 -5.25 19.57
C GLU A 353 -9.58 -5.20 19.58
N PHE A 354 -8.95 -5.35 18.40
CA PHE A 354 -7.51 -5.27 18.25
C PHE A 354 -6.93 -3.92 18.72
N LEU A 355 -7.57 -2.81 18.34
CA LEU A 355 -7.13 -1.46 18.71
C LEU A 355 -7.35 -1.14 20.20
N ARG A 356 -8.38 -1.73 20.85
CA ARG A 356 -8.53 -1.63 22.31
C ARG A 356 -7.46 -2.39 23.06
N GLU A 357 -7.06 -3.55 22.57
CA GLU A 357 -6.00 -4.38 23.14
C GLU A 357 -4.61 -3.75 22.92
N LEU A 358 -4.38 -3.21 21.72
CA LEU A 358 -3.11 -2.68 21.26
C LEU A 358 -3.29 -1.24 20.77
N PRO A 359 -3.15 -0.23 21.66
CA PRO A 359 -3.39 1.17 21.32
C PRO A 359 -2.25 1.75 20.47
N VAL A 360 -2.20 1.38 19.22
CA VAL A 360 -1.27 1.91 18.23
C VAL A 360 -1.63 3.35 17.86
N GLN A 361 -0.66 4.13 17.40
CA GLN A 361 -0.83 5.55 17.16
C GLN A 361 -1.39 5.87 15.77
N MET A 362 -1.18 4.97 14.78
CA MET A 362 -1.58 5.26 13.41
C MET A 362 -2.03 4.02 12.66
N ILE A 363 -3.01 4.20 11.76
CA ILE A 363 -3.31 3.28 10.67
C ILE A 363 -2.98 3.97 9.36
N GLN A 364 -2.13 3.33 8.55
CA GLN A 364 -1.89 3.69 7.16
C GLN A 364 -2.76 2.83 6.28
N VAL A 365 -3.77 3.42 5.66
CA VAL A 365 -4.66 2.72 4.73
C VAL A 365 -3.96 2.60 3.37
N ARG A 366 -3.73 1.38 2.94
CA ARG A 366 -3.00 1.08 1.70
C ARG A 366 -3.87 0.23 0.79
N ASN A 367 -4.22 0.75 -0.37
CA ASN A 367 -4.96 -0.03 -1.37
C ASN A 367 -4.24 -1.35 -1.66
N LEU A 368 -4.90 -2.47 -1.41
CA LEU A 368 -4.39 -3.79 -1.76
C LEU A 368 -4.59 -4.01 -3.25
N ASN A 369 -3.49 -4.05 -3.99
CA ASN A 369 -3.48 -4.16 -5.44
C ASN A 369 -3.40 -5.63 -5.85
N ILE A 370 -4.56 -6.27 -5.91
CA ILE A 370 -4.72 -7.69 -6.23
C ILE A 370 -6.01 -7.92 -7.01
N ASP A 371 -6.03 -8.95 -7.87
CA ASP A 371 -7.24 -9.36 -8.60
C ASP A 371 -8.38 -9.66 -7.62
N PRO A 372 -9.56 -9.03 -7.78
CA PRO A 372 -10.66 -9.13 -6.83
C PRO A 372 -11.17 -10.54 -6.63
N ASP A 373 -11.37 -11.29 -7.71
CA ASP A 373 -11.95 -12.62 -7.65
C ASP A 373 -10.97 -13.59 -6.98
N ALA A 374 -9.69 -13.52 -7.40
CA ALA A 374 -8.65 -14.33 -6.79
C ALA A 374 -8.46 -14.05 -5.29
N PHE A 375 -8.61 -12.80 -4.85
CA PHE A 375 -8.54 -12.43 -3.45
C PHE A 375 -9.74 -12.95 -2.65
N LEU A 376 -10.96 -12.71 -3.15
CA LEU A 376 -12.18 -13.14 -2.45
C LEU A 376 -12.31 -14.67 -2.38
N ASP A 377 -11.77 -15.39 -3.36
CA ASP A 377 -11.76 -16.87 -3.36
C ASP A 377 -10.96 -17.47 -2.21
N ILE A 378 -9.89 -16.82 -1.78
CA ILE A 378 -9.04 -17.31 -0.68
C ILE A 378 -9.47 -16.81 0.69
N MET A 379 -10.26 -15.73 0.75
CA MET A 379 -10.66 -15.12 2.01
C MET A 379 -11.90 -15.81 2.60
N PRO A 380 -12.09 -15.76 3.92
CA PRO A 380 -13.30 -16.27 4.55
C PRO A 380 -14.57 -15.64 3.95
N LYS A 381 -15.62 -16.44 3.86
CA LYS A 381 -16.91 -15.96 3.36
C LYS A 381 -17.44 -14.83 4.24
N GLN A 382 -18.03 -13.82 3.60
CA GLN A 382 -18.70 -12.73 4.27
C GLN A 382 -19.80 -13.24 5.23
N LYS A 383 -19.84 -12.71 6.45
CA LYS A 383 -20.83 -13.04 7.48
C LYS A 383 -21.81 -11.90 7.73
N GLY A 384 -21.30 -10.66 7.80
CA GLY A 384 -22.05 -9.43 8.02
C GLY A 384 -22.21 -8.59 6.76
N LYS A 385 -22.79 -7.39 6.91
CA LYS A 385 -22.92 -6.41 5.84
C LYS A 385 -21.59 -5.71 5.57
N MET A 386 -21.41 -5.18 4.36
CA MET A 386 -20.34 -4.28 4.00
C MET A 386 -20.77 -2.83 4.27
N ALA A 387 -20.03 -2.14 5.12
CA ALA A 387 -20.35 -0.76 5.52
C ALA A 387 -19.93 0.29 4.48
N GLY A 388 -19.01 -0.07 3.60
CA GLY A 388 -18.30 0.84 2.70
C GLY A 388 -17.11 1.54 3.38
N THR A 389 -16.14 1.95 2.55
CA THR A 389 -14.86 2.51 3.01
C THR A 389 -15.01 3.71 3.95
N ARG A 390 -15.86 4.68 3.58
CA ARG A 390 -16.08 5.90 4.38
C ARG A 390 -16.63 5.55 5.77
N SER A 391 -17.70 4.79 5.83
CA SER A 391 -18.35 4.39 7.09
C SER A 391 -17.41 3.56 7.98
N PHE A 392 -16.57 2.71 7.38
CA PHE A 392 -15.54 1.95 8.11
C PHE A 392 -14.54 2.88 8.80
N LEU A 393 -13.97 3.85 8.07
CA LEU A 393 -12.99 4.79 8.62
C LEU A 393 -13.61 5.74 9.65
N GLU A 394 -14.82 6.22 9.40
CA GLU A 394 -15.57 7.05 10.36
C GLU A 394 -15.89 6.29 11.66
N ALA A 395 -16.23 5.00 11.57
CA ALA A 395 -16.48 4.16 12.73
C ALA A 395 -15.23 3.93 13.58
N LEU A 396 -14.04 3.82 12.94
CA LEU A 396 -12.77 3.75 13.65
C LEU A 396 -12.41 5.09 14.31
N HIS A 397 -12.51 6.19 13.57
CA HIS A 397 -12.20 7.52 14.09
C HIS A 397 -13.14 7.93 15.25
N LYS A 398 -14.42 7.58 15.17
CA LYS A 398 -15.39 7.84 16.24
C LYS A 398 -15.05 7.13 17.54
N GLU A 399 -14.55 5.90 17.45
CA GLU A 399 -14.22 5.09 18.63
C GLU A 399 -12.82 5.39 19.17
N PHE A 400 -11.89 5.73 18.28
CA PHE A 400 -10.49 6.02 18.59
C PHE A 400 -10.10 7.40 18.05
N PRO A 401 -10.56 8.50 18.67
CA PRO A 401 -10.35 9.86 18.14
C PRO A 401 -8.88 10.30 18.09
N GLU A 402 -8.02 9.69 18.90
CA GLU A 402 -6.56 9.95 18.89
C GLU A 402 -5.81 9.13 17.82
N LEU A 403 -6.47 8.16 17.19
CA LEU A 403 -5.87 7.32 16.15
C LEU A 403 -5.68 8.13 14.87
N VAL A 404 -4.45 8.28 14.42
CA VAL A 404 -4.16 8.92 13.13
C VAL A 404 -4.52 7.95 12.00
N ILE A 405 -5.35 8.40 11.06
CA ILE A 405 -5.65 7.66 9.83
C ILE A 405 -4.99 8.40 8.67
N GLY A 406 -4.07 7.73 7.96
CA GLY A 406 -3.31 8.30 6.85
C GLY A 406 -2.91 7.24 5.83
N SER A 407 -1.97 7.55 4.96
CA SER A 407 -1.48 6.65 3.91
C SER A 407 0.04 6.56 3.83
N PHE A 408 0.77 7.34 4.62
CA PHE A 408 2.23 7.45 4.56
C PHE A 408 2.89 7.40 5.91
N SER A 409 4.22 7.23 5.90
CA SER A 409 5.04 7.47 7.08
C SER A 409 5.08 8.97 7.37
N HIS A 410 4.67 9.34 8.57
CA HIS A 410 4.86 10.68 9.08
C HIS A 410 6.14 10.73 9.92
N TYR A 411 6.88 11.84 9.81
CA TYR A 411 7.98 12.11 10.73
C TYR A 411 7.37 12.41 12.10
N VAL A 412 7.80 11.68 13.12
CA VAL A 412 7.28 11.83 14.49
C VAL A 412 8.23 12.74 15.27
N GLU A 413 7.78 13.93 15.63
CA GLU A 413 8.54 14.80 16.53
C GLU A 413 8.65 14.13 17.90
N LYS A 414 9.91 14.09 18.47
CA LYS A 414 10.20 13.52 19.78
C LYS A 414 10.06 14.54 20.87
#